data_fe27a2e4915f8de668a10c9f9ea6e7c9
#
_entry.id   fe27a2e4915f8de668a10c9f9ea6e7c9
#
_cell.length_a   1.000
_cell.length_b   1.000
_cell.length_c   1.000
_cell.angle_alpha   90.00
_cell.angle_beta   90.00
_cell.angle_gamma   90.00
#
_symmetry.space_group_name_H-M   'P 1'
#
loop_
_entity.id
_entity.type
_entity.pdbx_description
1 polymer ?
#
loop_
_entity_poly.entity_id
_entity_poly.type
_entity_poly.pdbx_seq_one_letter_code
_entity_poly.pdbx_strand_id
1 'polypeptide(L)'
;MRYLHTMLRVRNLDTAMKFYRDAMGLKEVRRIDNDKARFTLVFLCAAEDEGLFKASPQTRGAPLVELTYNWDEEKYGEDRYFGHLAYEVDDIYATCDRLMKMGVTINRPPRDGNMAFVRSPDLHSIELLQKGEPKPPAEPWTSMPNIGHW
;
A
#
# COMPACT_ATOMS: atom_id res chain seq x y z
N MET A 1 17.58 18.17 -1.35
CA MET A 1 16.36 17.61 -1.97
C MET A 1 15.89 16.48 -1.06
N ARG A 2 14.57 16.37 -0.80
CA ARG A 2 13.97 15.32 0.03
C ARG A 2 12.74 14.77 -0.67
N TYR A 3 12.60 13.45 -0.70
CA TYR A 3 11.38 12.80 -1.18
C TYR A 3 10.22 13.08 -0.19
N LEU A 4 9.03 13.41 -0.71
CA LEU A 4 7.87 13.75 0.12
C LEU A 4 6.76 12.70 0.01
N HIS A 5 6.28 12.42 -1.19
CA HIS A 5 5.18 11.47 -1.39
C HIS A 5 5.15 10.87 -2.80
N THR A 6 4.46 9.75 -2.93
CA THR A 6 3.93 9.24 -4.19
C THR A 6 2.43 9.48 -4.22
N MET A 7 1.91 10.08 -5.28
CA MET A 7 0.48 10.24 -5.50
C MET A 7 -0.08 9.07 -6.32
N LEU A 8 -1.19 8.51 -5.85
CA LEU A 8 -1.94 7.44 -6.51
C LEU A 8 -3.39 7.89 -6.68
N ARG A 9 -3.92 7.77 -7.90
CA ARG A 9 -5.36 7.96 -8.13
C ARG A 9 -6.13 6.71 -7.77
N VAL A 10 -7.26 6.89 -7.11
CA VAL A 10 -8.14 5.80 -6.68
C VAL A 10 -9.56 6.02 -7.20
N ARG A 11 -10.21 4.94 -7.65
CA ARG A 11 -11.57 4.99 -8.20
C ARG A 11 -12.64 5.11 -7.13
N ASN A 12 -12.37 4.55 -5.95
CA ASN A 12 -13.29 4.58 -4.82
C ASN A 12 -12.49 4.73 -3.52
N LEU A 13 -12.73 5.82 -2.80
CA LEU A 13 -11.96 6.17 -1.61
C LEU A 13 -12.18 5.17 -0.46
N ASP A 14 -13.42 4.72 -0.24
CA ASP A 14 -13.73 3.78 0.85
C ASP A 14 -13.02 2.44 0.65
N THR A 15 -13.03 1.93 -0.59
CA THR A 15 -12.35 0.68 -0.94
C THR A 15 -10.84 0.82 -0.81
N ALA A 16 -10.29 1.94 -1.28
CA ALA A 16 -8.86 2.24 -1.13
C ALA A 16 -8.46 2.35 0.34
N MET A 17 -9.26 3.02 1.17
CA MET A 17 -8.99 3.15 2.62
C MET A 17 -9.07 1.82 3.35
N LYS A 18 -10.01 0.93 3.00
CA LYS A 18 -10.04 -0.45 3.53
C LYS A 18 -8.75 -1.21 3.22
N PHE A 19 -8.20 -1.00 2.02
CA PHE A 19 -6.93 -1.62 1.64
C PHE A 19 -5.73 -0.95 2.35
N TYR A 20 -5.49 0.32 2.09
CA TYR A 20 -4.26 0.99 2.56
C TYR A 20 -4.23 1.19 4.09
N ARG A 21 -5.34 1.64 4.68
CA ARG A 21 -5.42 1.89 6.12
C ARG A 21 -5.69 0.61 6.91
N ASP A 22 -6.74 -0.15 6.56
CA ASP A 22 -7.21 -1.25 7.40
C ASP A 22 -6.42 -2.53 7.15
N ALA A 23 -6.16 -2.90 5.88
CA ALA A 23 -5.42 -4.11 5.54
C ALA A 23 -3.89 -3.92 5.63
N MET A 24 -3.34 -2.87 5.03
CA MET A 24 -1.89 -2.59 5.05
C MET A 24 -1.43 -1.96 6.38
N GLY A 25 -2.31 -1.35 7.16
CA GLY A 25 -2.00 -0.75 8.45
C GLY A 25 -1.41 0.65 8.39
N LEU A 26 -1.48 1.33 7.23
CA LEU A 26 -1.03 2.70 7.10
C LEU A 26 -1.88 3.64 7.97
N LYS A 27 -1.31 4.76 8.38
CA LYS A 27 -1.96 5.77 9.22
C LYS A 27 -2.37 6.97 8.37
N GLU A 28 -3.65 7.34 8.44
CA GLU A 28 -4.12 8.60 7.87
C GLU A 28 -3.59 9.76 8.73
N VAL A 29 -2.79 10.61 8.11
CA VAL A 29 -2.15 11.76 8.80
C VAL A 29 -2.71 13.09 8.34
N ARG A 30 -3.37 13.13 7.18
CA ARG A 30 -4.02 14.34 6.67
C ARG A 30 -5.09 14.00 5.65
N ARG A 31 -6.17 14.80 5.64
CA ARG A 31 -7.22 14.76 4.61
C ARG A 31 -7.56 16.18 4.17
N ILE A 32 -7.83 16.35 2.88
CA ILE A 32 -8.24 17.61 2.28
C ILE A 32 -9.35 17.32 1.29
N ASP A 33 -10.51 17.94 1.48
CA ASP A 33 -11.58 18.00 0.51
C ASP A 33 -11.52 19.34 -0.22
N ASN A 34 -11.56 19.30 -1.54
CA ASN A 34 -11.54 20.49 -2.38
C ASN A 34 -12.83 20.57 -3.21
N ASP A 35 -13.83 21.26 -2.69
CA ASP A 35 -15.14 21.43 -3.34
C ASP A 35 -15.05 22.11 -4.70
N LYS A 36 -14.15 23.08 -4.83
CA LYS A 36 -13.99 23.83 -6.08
C LYS A 36 -13.39 23.00 -7.20
N ALA A 37 -12.39 22.18 -6.88
CA ALA A 37 -11.71 21.32 -7.85
C ALA A 37 -12.25 19.87 -7.84
N ARG A 38 -13.22 19.57 -6.96
CA ARG A 38 -13.98 18.31 -6.87
C ARG A 38 -13.09 17.08 -6.70
N PHE A 39 -12.26 17.09 -5.66
CA PHE A 39 -11.46 15.93 -5.28
C PHE A 39 -11.22 15.86 -3.76
N THR A 40 -10.89 14.68 -3.29
CA THR A 40 -10.37 14.41 -1.93
C THR A 40 -8.94 13.92 -2.02
N LEU A 41 -8.06 14.48 -1.19
CA LEU A 41 -6.70 13.98 -0.95
C LEU A 41 -6.64 13.32 0.42
N VAL A 42 -6.03 12.14 0.51
CA VAL A 42 -5.74 11.46 1.77
C VAL A 42 -4.25 11.13 1.81
N PHE A 43 -3.55 11.60 2.83
CA PHE A 43 -2.13 11.33 3.04
C PHE A 43 -1.97 10.24 4.10
N LEU A 44 -1.22 9.20 3.74
CA LEU A 44 -0.97 8.04 4.57
C LEU A 44 0.54 7.88 4.79
N CYS A 45 0.95 7.50 5.99
CA CYS A 45 2.33 7.09 6.29
C CYS A 45 2.36 5.65 6.84
N ALA A 46 3.55 5.06 6.87
CA ALA A 46 3.77 3.83 7.64
C ALA A 46 3.48 4.08 9.13
N ALA A 47 3.00 3.07 9.84
CA ALA A 47 2.64 3.21 11.25
C ALA A 47 3.84 3.65 12.11
N GLU A 48 5.04 3.17 11.79
CA GLU A 48 6.29 3.50 12.47
C GLU A 48 6.72 4.96 12.25
N ASP A 49 6.30 5.56 11.14
CA ASP A 49 6.65 6.94 10.76
C ASP A 49 5.64 7.99 11.31
N GLU A 50 4.54 7.56 11.93
CA GLU A 50 3.50 8.49 12.44
C GLU A 50 4.07 9.53 13.42
N GLY A 51 5.04 9.12 14.24
CA GLY A 51 5.73 10.00 15.17
C GLY A 51 6.50 11.12 14.50
N LEU A 52 7.14 10.83 13.36
CA LEU A 52 7.87 11.83 12.56
C LEU A 52 6.93 12.88 11.97
N PHE A 53 5.72 12.47 11.61
CA PHE A 53 4.70 13.39 11.09
C PHE A 53 4.15 14.31 12.18
N LYS A 54 3.88 13.79 13.38
CA LYS A 54 3.42 14.57 14.53
C LYS A 54 4.42 15.64 14.96
N ALA A 55 5.72 15.39 14.77
CA ALA A 55 6.78 16.35 15.04
C ALA A 55 6.91 17.46 13.98
N SER A 56 6.31 17.30 12.80
CA SER A 56 6.36 18.27 11.68
C SER A 56 5.03 18.34 10.95
N PRO A 57 4.06 19.16 11.42
CA PRO A 57 2.68 19.21 10.90
C PRO A 57 2.56 19.58 9.41
N GLN A 58 3.63 20.04 8.78
CA GLN A 58 3.63 20.44 7.36
C GLN A 58 3.89 19.26 6.40
N THR A 59 3.61 18.03 6.80
CA THR A 59 3.77 16.82 5.93
C THR A 59 5.20 16.53 5.47
N ARG A 60 6.21 17.04 6.17
CA ARG A 60 7.61 16.94 5.75
C ARG A 60 8.46 16.01 6.62
N GLY A 61 7.82 15.28 7.54
CA GLY A 61 8.51 14.41 8.51
C GLY A 61 8.83 13.03 7.95
N ALA A 62 7.91 12.41 7.22
CA ALA A 62 7.99 11.04 6.73
C ALA A 62 7.62 10.94 5.23
N PRO A 63 8.07 9.89 4.52
CA PRO A 63 7.55 9.54 3.20
C PRO A 63 6.06 9.22 3.28
N LEU A 64 5.27 9.73 2.33
CA LEU A 64 3.81 9.56 2.32
C LEU A 64 3.33 8.89 1.04
N VAL A 65 2.21 8.20 1.14
CA VAL A 65 1.34 7.87 0.02
C VAL A 65 0.20 8.89 0.02
N GLU A 66 0.01 9.60 -1.07
CA GLU A 66 -1.13 10.48 -1.29
C GLU A 66 -2.16 9.77 -2.16
N LEU A 67 -3.35 9.51 -1.63
CA LEU A 67 -4.47 9.01 -2.41
C LEU A 67 -5.27 10.20 -2.93
N THR A 68 -5.47 10.26 -4.24
CA THR A 68 -6.32 11.26 -4.89
C THR A 68 -7.59 10.61 -5.41
N TYR A 69 -8.72 11.00 -4.86
CA TYR A 69 -10.05 10.58 -5.31
C TYR A 69 -10.76 11.76 -6.00
N ASN A 70 -10.92 11.66 -7.32
CA ASN A 70 -11.72 12.61 -8.09
C ASN A 70 -13.21 12.29 -7.93
N TRP A 71 -14.04 13.29 -7.61
CA TRP A 71 -15.48 13.10 -7.38
C TRP A 71 -16.24 12.86 -8.68
N ASP A 72 -15.71 13.37 -9.80
CA ASP A 72 -16.24 13.10 -11.12
C ASP A 72 -15.63 11.80 -11.66
N GLU A 73 -16.44 11.00 -12.36
CA GLU A 73 -16.01 9.72 -12.89
C GLU A 73 -14.83 9.88 -13.85
N GLU A 74 -13.71 9.19 -13.56
CA GLU A 74 -12.51 9.17 -14.38
C GLU A 74 -12.10 7.72 -14.66
N LYS A 75 -11.75 7.43 -15.91
CA LYS A 75 -11.24 6.12 -16.34
C LYS A 75 -9.73 6.11 -16.23
N TYR A 76 -9.20 5.25 -15.37
CA TYR A 76 -7.76 5.00 -15.26
C TYR A 76 -7.38 3.76 -16.05
N GLY A 77 -6.34 3.85 -16.90
CA GLY A 77 -5.75 2.73 -17.63
C GLY A 77 -4.87 1.86 -16.71
N GLU A 78 -4.53 0.67 -17.21
CA GLU A 78 -3.52 -0.21 -16.60
C GLU A 78 -2.14 0.18 -17.14
N ASP A 79 -1.62 1.31 -16.73
CA ASP A 79 -0.34 1.82 -17.20
C ASP A 79 0.83 1.17 -16.45
N ARG A 80 1.79 0.62 -17.16
CA ARG A 80 2.96 -0.06 -16.60
C ARG A 80 4.13 0.89 -16.30
N TYR A 81 3.97 2.20 -16.45
CA TYR A 81 5.00 3.18 -16.10
C TYR A 81 5.26 3.26 -14.61
N PHE A 82 4.23 3.02 -13.81
CA PHE A 82 4.38 2.87 -12.37
C PHE A 82 4.76 1.41 -12.07
N GLY A 83 5.89 1.20 -11.37
CA GLY A 83 6.31 -0.13 -10.95
C GLY A 83 5.51 -0.62 -9.74
N HIS A 84 5.99 -0.33 -8.53
CA HIS A 84 5.32 -0.72 -7.29
C HIS A 84 5.71 0.20 -6.13
N LEU A 85 4.97 0.09 -5.03
CA LEU A 85 5.36 0.57 -3.71
C LEU A 85 5.93 -0.60 -2.92
N ALA A 86 7.06 -0.41 -2.25
CA ALA A 86 7.65 -1.44 -1.40
C ALA A 86 7.51 -1.08 0.08
N TYR A 87 7.17 -2.09 0.91
CA TYR A 87 7.07 -1.97 2.36
C TYR A 87 7.84 -3.09 3.03
N GLU A 88 8.67 -2.74 4.01
CA GLU A 88 9.27 -3.70 4.92
C GLU A 88 8.26 -4.15 5.97
N VAL A 89 8.22 -5.44 6.28
CA VAL A 89 7.31 -6.03 7.27
C VAL A 89 8.09 -6.91 8.25
N ASP A 90 7.70 -6.90 9.52
CA ASP A 90 8.39 -7.67 10.57
C ASP A 90 8.26 -9.18 10.38
N ASP A 91 7.13 -9.66 9.88
CA ASP A 91 6.86 -11.06 9.56
C ASP A 91 6.05 -11.19 8.28
N ILE A 92 6.72 -11.63 7.20
CA ILE A 92 6.09 -11.71 5.88
C ILE A 92 4.98 -12.77 5.82
N TYR A 93 5.13 -13.89 6.54
CA TYR A 93 4.12 -14.95 6.57
C TYR A 93 2.86 -14.50 7.32
N ALA A 94 3.04 -13.95 8.52
CA ALA A 94 1.93 -13.43 9.31
C ALA A 94 1.22 -12.26 8.59
N THR A 95 1.96 -11.41 7.89
CA THR A 95 1.40 -10.32 7.10
C THR A 95 0.56 -10.86 5.93
N CYS A 96 1.08 -11.81 5.16
CA CYS A 96 0.34 -12.40 4.04
C CYS A 96 -0.91 -13.17 4.53
N ASP A 97 -0.82 -13.91 5.64
CA ASP A 97 -1.97 -14.57 6.27
C ASP A 97 -3.07 -13.59 6.65
N ARG A 98 -2.71 -12.50 7.29
CA ARG A 98 -3.65 -11.43 7.67
C ARG A 98 -4.31 -10.80 6.44
N LEU A 99 -3.53 -10.48 5.42
CA LEU A 99 -4.05 -9.90 4.17
C LEU A 99 -5.04 -10.84 3.48
N MET A 100 -4.72 -12.15 3.40
CA MET A 100 -5.64 -13.16 2.84
C MET A 100 -6.95 -13.23 3.63
N LYS A 101 -6.91 -13.23 4.96
CA LYS A 101 -8.11 -13.22 5.82
C LYS A 101 -8.97 -11.96 5.62
N MET A 102 -8.37 -10.87 5.17
CA MET A 102 -9.05 -9.62 4.81
C MET A 102 -9.50 -9.58 3.33
N GLY A 103 -9.35 -10.68 2.59
CA GLY A 103 -9.78 -10.81 1.20
C GLY A 103 -8.79 -10.24 0.17
N VAL A 104 -7.56 -9.93 0.58
CA VAL A 104 -6.51 -9.48 -0.35
C VAL A 104 -5.89 -10.69 -1.04
N THR A 105 -5.82 -10.67 -2.37
CA THR A 105 -5.14 -11.71 -3.14
C THR A 105 -3.63 -11.57 -3.00
N ILE A 106 -2.93 -12.66 -2.65
CA ILE A 106 -1.48 -12.73 -2.69
C ILE A 106 -1.07 -13.10 -4.11
N ASN A 107 -0.65 -12.12 -4.91
CA ASN A 107 -0.30 -12.31 -6.32
C ASN A 107 0.98 -13.13 -6.49
N ARG A 108 2.03 -12.80 -5.74
CA ARG A 108 3.24 -13.60 -5.60
C ARG A 108 3.40 -14.03 -4.14
N PRO A 109 3.22 -15.32 -3.81
CA PRO A 109 3.44 -15.81 -2.46
C PRO A 109 4.91 -15.69 -2.01
N PRO A 110 5.18 -15.54 -0.70
CA PRO A 110 6.53 -15.41 -0.14
C PRO A 110 7.24 -16.78 -0.02
N ARG A 111 7.45 -17.47 -1.16
CA ARG A 111 8.03 -18.84 -1.21
C ARG A 111 9.45 -18.90 -0.66
N ASP A 112 10.19 -17.80 -0.85
CA ASP A 112 11.58 -17.63 -0.41
C ASP A 112 11.69 -17.09 1.02
N GLY A 113 10.56 -16.87 1.69
CA GLY A 113 10.52 -16.26 3.02
C GLY A 113 10.91 -14.78 3.05
N ASN A 114 11.09 -14.15 1.88
CA ASN A 114 11.61 -12.79 1.77
C ASN A 114 10.69 -11.80 1.09
N MET A 115 10.01 -12.17 -0.01
CA MET A 115 9.31 -11.24 -0.87
C MET A 115 7.93 -11.76 -1.27
N ALA A 116 6.91 -10.90 -1.17
CA ALA A 116 5.56 -11.14 -1.68
C ALA A 116 5.07 -9.95 -2.51
N PHE A 117 4.11 -10.18 -3.39
CA PHE A 117 3.37 -9.12 -4.07
C PHE A 117 1.87 -9.28 -3.86
N VAL A 118 1.22 -8.13 -3.63
CA VAL A 118 -0.24 -7.97 -3.62
C VAL A 118 -0.61 -6.78 -4.50
N ARG A 119 -1.90 -6.61 -4.82
CA ARG A 119 -2.39 -5.42 -5.51
C ARG A 119 -3.50 -4.76 -4.72
N SER A 120 -3.54 -3.43 -4.77
CA SER A 120 -4.66 -2.65 -4.26
C SER A 120 -5.93 -2.89 -5.10
N PRO A 121 -7.11 -2.50 -4.64
CA PRO A 121 -8.34 -2.54 -5.45
C PRO A 121 -8.24 -1.76 -6.78
N ASP A 122 -7.39 -0.74 -6.82
CA ASP A 122 -7.10 0.07 -8.02
C ASP A 122 -5.91 -0.46 -8.83
N LEU A 123 -5.48 -1.69 -8.55
CA LEU A 123 -4.43 -2.42 -9.25
C LEU A 123 -3.00 -1.88 -9.06
N HIS A 124 -2.77 -1.03 -8.07
CA HIS A 124 -1.41 -0.63 -7.72
C HIS A 124 -0.64 -1.82 -7.15
N SER A 125 0.54 -2.07 -7.68
CA SER A 125 1.40 -3.16 -7.23
C SER A 125 2.09 -2.80 -5.92
N ILE A 126 2.06 -3.72 -4.95
CA ILE A 126 2.66 -3.56 -3.62
C ILE A 126 3.62 -4.72 -3.38
N GLU A 127 4.88 -4.41 -3.17
CA GLU A 127 5.90 -5.35 -2.74
C GLU A 127 5.98 -5.37 -1.22
N LEU A 128 6.02 -6.55 -0.63
CA LEU A 128 6.26 -6.78 0.78
C LEU A 128 7.62 -7.46 0.93
N LEU A 129 8.48 -6.92 1.77
CA LEU A 129 9.81 -7.43 2.03
C LEU A 129 9.98 -7.80 3.51
N GLN A 130 10.55 -8.98 3.78
CA GLN A 130 10.87 -9.40 5.12
C GLN A 130 11.97 -8.49 5.72
N LYS A 131 11.76 -8.01 6.93
CA LYS A 131 12.76 -7.28 7.70
C LYS A 131 13.89 -8.23 8.13
N GLY A 132 15.12 -7.83 7.88
CA GLY A 132 16.30 -8.64 8.20
C GLY A 132 16.48 -9.82 7.25
N GLU A 133 16.87 -10.98 7.80
CA GLU A 133 17.12 -12.19 7.00
C GLU A 133 15.83 -12.85 6.52
N PRO A 134 15.83 -13.46 5.32
CA PRO A 134 14.70 -14.25 4.85
C PRO A 134 14.33 -15.36 5.83
N LYS A 135 13.04 -15.59 6.01
CA LYS A 135 12.54 -16.71 6.82
C LYS A 135 12.78 -18.04 6.09
N PRO A 136 12.95 -19.15 6.83
CA PRO A 136 12.96 -20.47 6.21
C PRO A 136 11.70 -20.69 5.37
N PRO A 137 11.81 -21.26 4.14
CA PRO A 137 10.65 -21.63 3.34
C PRO A 137 9.65 -22.47 4.12
N ALA A 138 8.36 -22.17 4.01
CA ALA A 138 7.31 -22.83 4.76
C ALA A 138 6.03 -22.99 3.95
N GLU A 139 5.29 -24.08 4.22
CA GLU A 139 3.94 -24.25 3.68
C GLU A 139 2.93 -23.35 4.40
N PRO A 140 1.86 -22.91 3.71
CA PRO A 140 1.49 -23.28 2.32
C PRO A 140 2.21 -22.43 1.24
N TRP A 141 3.07 -21.51 1.60
CA TRP A 141 3.64 -20.50 0.69
C TRP A 141 4.50 -21.13 -0.40
N THR A 142 5.28 -22.16 -0.07
CA THR A 142 6.20 -22.82 -1.03
C THR A 142 5.47 -23.46 -2.21
N SER A 143 4.28 -24.00 -1.96
CA SER A 143 3.45 -24.67 -2.97
C SER A 143 2.44 -23.75 -3.66
N MET A 144 2.18 -22.55 -3.14
CA MET A 144 1.20 -21.63 -3.71
C MET A 144 1.65 -21.09 -5.08
N PRO A 145 0.79 -21.14 -6.12
CA PRO A 145 1.08 -20.56 -7.42
C PRO A 145 1.00 -19.02 -7.40
N ASN A 146 1.58 -18.38 -8.42
CA ASN A 146 1.30 -16.97 -8.70
C ASN A 146 -0.13 -16.80 -9.21
N ILE A 147 -0.76 -15.67 -8.87
CA ILE A 147 -2.12 -15.31 -9.30
C ILE A 147 -2.06 -13.96 -10.03
N GLY A 148 -2.40 -13.95 -11.32
CA GLY A 148 -2.43 -12.72 -12.13
C GLY A 148 -1.05 -12.10 -12.35
N HIS A 149 -1.03 -10.78 -12.42
CA HIS A 149 0.17 -9.96 -12.64
C HIS A 149 0.36 -8.98 -11.49
N TRP A 150 1.58 -8.52 -11.26
CA TRP A 150 1.94 -7.51 -10.27
C TRP A 150 3.04 -6.57 -10.81
#